data_78ef746e2a5221b7821b97a5c2e7c6a0
#
_entry.id   78ef746e2a5221b7821b97a5c2e7c6a0
#
_cell.length_a   1.000
_cell.length_b   1.000
_cell.length_c   1.000
_cell.angle_alpha   90.00
_cell.angle_beta   90.00
_cell.angle_gamma   90.00
#
_symmetry.space_group_name_H-M   'P 1'
#
loop_
_entity.id
_entity.type
_entity.pdbx_description
1 polymer ?
#
loop_
_entity_poly.entity_id
_entity_poly.type
_entity_poly.pdbx_seq_one_letter_code
_entity_poly.pdbx_strand_id
1 'polypeptide(L)'
;MLYYFIIGIPFLLVILRLVLTNILVPHFKKKQQKNQLSQRSDWSNIENKTRILEALYKKDHAKYSSVRYRLLHLIQDKEFVYGEIDFLSFYTLLERTCPSTQDVFYDLGSGSGKGVFSALLFFNVKKSIGIELLPPLYKQSNTRLEKATQRFQQHDVEQEYLPQMERIQFINDSFLHYDFGDADIIYVAATCLSDPTWNELISKMAGLKPGSRIIVTTRMIHHEQFETVYQGIELMSWGLCPVRIYKIKH
;
A
#
# COMPACT_ATOMS: atom_id res chain seq x y z
N MET A 1 -22.72 -0.51 45.71
CA MET A 1 -21.43 0.17 45.39
C MET A 1 -20.37 -0.77 44.82
N LEU A 2 -20.22 -2.00 45.31
CA LEU A 2 -19.21 -2.96 44.81
C LEU A 2 -19.40 -3.41 43.36
N TYR A 3 -20.64 -3.51 42.88
CA TYR A 3 -20.98 -3.95 41.50
C TYR A 3 -20.50 -2.99 40.42
N TYR A 4 -20.48 -1.68 40.66
CA TYR A 4 -19.95 -0.67 39.72
C TYR A 4 -18.43 -0.71 39.59
N PHE A 5 -17.72 -1.14 40.64
CA PHE A 5 -16.26 -1.30 40.62
C PHE A 5 -15.82 -2.53 39.81
N ILE A 6 -16.59 -3.61 39.81
CA ILE A 6 -16.24 -4.88 39.14
C ILE A 6 -16.41 -4.76 37.63
N ILE A 7 -17.35 -3.96 37.13
CA ILE A 7 -17.60 -3.76 35.69
C ILE A 7 -16.74 -2.62 35.14
N GLY A 8 -16.45 -1.60 35.93
CA GLY A 8 -15.70 -0.42 35.49
C GLY A 8 -14.24 -0.68 35.19
N ILE A 9 -13.55 -1.53 35.97
CA ILE A 9 -12.12 -1.84 35.78
C ILE A 9 -11.86 -2.58 34.44
N PRO A 10 -12.57 -3.68 34.11
CA PRO A 10 -12.40 -4.34 32.83
C PRO A 10 -12.69 -3.42 31.62
N PHE A 11 -13.73 -2.59 31.71
CA PHE A 11 -14.07 -1.63 30.67
C PHE A 11 -12.99 -0.57 30.48
N LEU A 12 -12.45 -0.03 31.57
CA LEU A 12 -11.34 0.92 31.53
C LEU A 12 -10.07 0.30 30.94
N LEU A 13 -9.76 -0.97 31.27
CA LEU A 13 -8.63 -1.70 30.71
C LEU A 13 -8.79 -1.94 29.20
N VAL A 14 -10.02 -2.24 28.73
CA VAL A 14 -10.31 -2.37 27.31
C VAL A 14 -10.10 -1.05 26.58
N ILE A 15 -10.62 0.07 27.12
CA ILE A 15 -10.41 1.40 26.54
C ILE A 15 -8.92 1.74 26.51
N LEU A 16 -8.22 1.54 27.62
CA LEU A 16 -6.78 1.79 27.71
C LEU A 16 -6.00 0.97 26.68
N ARG A 17 -6.34 -0.32 26.51
CA ARG A 17 -5.76 -1.17 25.48
C ARG A 17 -6.03 -0.65 24.08
N LEU A 18 -7.28 -0.24 23.78
CA LEU A 18 -7.65 0.32 22.48
C LEU A 18 -6.89 1.62 22.19
N VAL A 19 -6.75 2.51 23.17
CA VAL A 19 -5.96 3.75 23.02
C VAL A 19 -4.49 3.44 22.80
N LEU A 20 -3.92 2.54 23.59
CA LEU A 20 -2.52 2.12 23.47
C LEU A 20 -2.26 1.53 22.08
N THR A 21 -3.05 0.55 21.66
CA THR A 21 -2.79 -0.20 20.39
C THR A 21 -3.12 0.60 19.13
N ASN A 22 -4.17 1.43 19.16
CA ASN A 22 -4.65 2.10 17.94
C ASN A 22 -4.21 3.57 17.82
N ILE A 23 -3.73 4.19 18.90
CA ILE A 23 -3.32 5.60 18.90
C ILE A 23 -1.85 5.75 19.26
N LEU A 24 -1.46 5.31 20.47
CA LEU A 24 -0.14 5.60 21.00
C LEU A 24 0.96 4.81 20.30
N VAL A 25 0.80 3.49 20.13
CA VAL A 25 1.81 2.65 19.48
C VAL A 25 2.02 3.05 18.02
N PRO A 26 0.98 3.27 17.19
CA PRO A 26 1.15 3.79 15.82
C PRO A 26 1.85 5.15 15.80
N HIS A 27 1.48 6.07 16.68
CA HIS A 27 2.13 7.39 16.78
C HIS A 27 3.63 7.28 17.09
N PHE A 28 4.00 6.48 18.10
CA PHE A 28 5.40 6.25 18.45
C PHE A 28 6.17 5.60 17.31
N LYS A 29 5.61 4.59 16.66
CA LYS A 29 6.25 3.91 15.52
C LYS A 29 6.49 4.87 14.35
N LYS A 30 5.51 5.70 14.02
CA LYS A 30 5.65 6.73 12.97
C LYS A 30 6.75 7.75 13.32
N LYS A 31 6.79 8.21 14.57
CA LYS A 31 7.83 9.13 15.05
C LYS A 31 9.22 8.49 15.02
N GLN A 32 9.34 7.25 15.47
CA GLN A 32 10.60 6.50 15.45
C GLN A 32 11.10 6.31 14.00
N GLN A 33 10.24 5.89 13.10
CA GLN A 33 10.56 5.73 11.69
C GLN A 33 11.01 7.04 11.05
N LYS A 34 10.29 8.14 11.30
CA LYS A 34 10.68 9.47 10.81
C LYS A 34 12.05 9.88 11.36
N ASN A 35 12.31 9.66 12.65
CA ASN A 35 13.59 9.97 13.28
C ASN A 35 14.75 9.15 12.68
N GLN A 36 14.54 7.86 12.40
CA GLN A 36 15.54 7.01 11.74
C GLN A 36 15.85 7.49 10.32
N LEU A 37 14.82 7.79 9.54
CA LEU A 37 14.97 8.30 8.17
C LEU A 37 15.61 9.69 8.16
N SER A 38 15.30 10.56 9.13
CA SER A 38 15.84 11.93 9.18
C SER A 38 17.35 12.00 9.46
N GLN A 39 17.98 10.90 9.87
CA GLN A 39 19.43 10.80 10.05
C GLN A 39 20.17 10.45 8.75
N ARG A 40 19.43 10.13 7.69
CA ARG A 40 20.01 9.76 6.38
C ARG A 40 20.39 10.97 5.58
N SER A 41 21.43 10.86 4.78
CA SER A 41 21.89 11.91 3.87
C SER A 41 20.88 12.28 2.77
N ASP A 42 20.02 11.31 2.38
CA ASP A 42 18.98 11.48 1.36
C ASP A 42 17.61 11.91 1.93
N TRP A 43 17.53 12.20 3.24
CA TRP A 43 16.28 12.54 3.93
C TRP A 43 15.52 13.70 3.29
N SER A 44 16.22 14.78 2.90
CA SER A 44 15.59 15.94 2.29
C SER A 44 14.80 15.57 1.03
N ASN A 45 15.34 14.68 0.21
CA ASN A 45 14.65 14.16 -0.98
C ASN A 45 13.44 13.30 -0.62
N ILE A 46 13.59 12.38 0.35
CA ILE A 46 12.48 11.52 0.83
C ILE A 46 11.36 12.39 1.41
N GLU A 47 11.69 13.37 2.24
CA GLU A 47 10.72 14.28 2.87
C GLU A 47 9.99 15.12 1.82
N ASN A 48 10.71 15.67 0.82
CA ASN A 48 10.10 16.44 -0.26
C ASN A 48 9.10 15.60 -1.06
N LYS A 49 9.48 14.40 -1.48
CA LYS A 49 8.60 13.47 -2.19
C LYS A 49 7.39 13.05 -1.34
N THR A 50 7.59 12.86 -0.03
CA THR A 50 6.50 12.57 0.91
C THR A 50 5.51 13.73 0.95
N ARG A 51 5.97 14.99 1.02
CA ARG A 51 5.09 16.18 1.02
C ARG A 51 4.30 16.30 -0.29
N ILE A 52 4.93 16.01 -1.42
CA ILE A 52 4.24 15.98 -2.73
C ILE A 52 3.13 14.93 -2.72
N LEU A 53 3.44 13.71 -2.28
CA LEU A 53 2.44 12.63 -2.15
C LEU A 53 1.31 13.03 -1.19
N GLU A 54 1.61 13.53 0.00
CA GLU A 54 0.59 13.99 0.97
C GLU A 54 -0.30 15.09 0.37
N ALA A 55 0.26 16.01 -0.41
CA ALA A 55 -0.50 17.06 -1.08
C ALA A 55 -1.45 16.51 -2.16
N LEU A 56 -1.04 15.49 -2.92
CA LEU A 56 -1.88 14.82 -3.92
C LEU A 56 -3.05 14.06 -3.26
N TYR A 57 -2.91 13.64 -2.00
CA TYR A 57 -3.91 12.87 -1.25
C TYR A 57 -4.65 13.67 -0.17
N LYS A 58 -4.39 14.98 -0.03
CA LYS A 58 -4.97 15.83 1.03
C LYS A 58 -6.51 15.82 1.10
N LYS A 59 -7.18 15.63 -0.06
CA LYS A 59 -8.64 15.56 -0.19
C LYS A 59 -9.08 14.17 -0.68
N ASP A 60 -8.46 13.12 -0.16
CA ASP A 60 -8.80 11.77 -0.57
C ASP A 60 -10.09 11.29 0.12
N HIS A 61 -11.04 10.86 -0.69
CA HIS A 61 -12.32 10.31 -0.26
C HIS A 61 -12.44 8.81 -0.62
N ALA A 62 -11.32 8.12 -0.88
CA ALA A 62 -11.32 6.74 -1.36
C ALA A 62 -12.08 5.80 -0.41
N LYS A 63 -11.82 5.91 0.90
CA LYS A 63 -12.52 5.11 1.92
C LYS A 63 -14.03 5.31 1.86
N TYR A 64 -14.49 6.57 1.79
CA TYR A 64 -15.91 6.87 1.69
C TYR A 64 -16.52 6.35 0.37
N SER A 65 -15.83 6.53 -0.74
CA SER A 65 -16.29 6.08 -2.06
C SER A 65 -16.39 4.55 -2.13
N SER A 66 -15.42 3.83 -1.55
CA SER A 66 -15.46 2.36 -1.44
C SER A 66 -16.67 1.91 -0.61
N VAL A 67 -16.87 2.48 0.58
CA VAL A 67 -18.01 2.13 1.46
C VAL A 67 -19.32 2.41 0.77
N ARG A 68 -19.49 3.62 0.19
CA ARG A 68 -20.72 4.01 -0.52
C ARG A 68 -21.02 3.06 -1.68
N TYR A 69 -20.04 2.74 -2.50
CA TYR A 69 -20.23 1.84 -3.64
C TYR A 69 -20.68 0.46 -3.19
N ARG A 70 -20.04 -0.12 -2.18
CA ARG A 70 -20.41 -1.43 -1.64
C ARG A 70 -21.82 -1.45 -1.06
N LEU A 71 -22.22 -0.40 -0.36
CA LEU A 71 -23.57 -0.26 0.18
C LEU A 71 -24.63 -0.18 -0.94
N LEU A 72 -24.38 0.63 -1.98
CA LEU A 72 -25.31 0.81 -3.09
C LEU A 72 -25.47 -0.45 -3.95
N HIS A 73 -24.42 -1.30 -4.04
CA HIS A 73 -24.45 -2.52 -4.83
C HIS A 73 -24.62 -3.79 -3.97
N LEU A 74 -24.96 -3.62 -2.67
CA LEU A 74 -25.15 -4.71 -1.71
C LEU A 74 -23.98 -5.70 -1.65
N ILE A 75 -22.76 -5.20 -1.86
CA ILE A 75 -21.53 -6.00 -1.79
C ILE A 75 -21.17 -6.19 -0.32
N GLN A 76 -21.41 -7.40 0.19
CA GLN A 76 -21.12 -7.79 1.58
C GLN A 76 -19.72 -8.43 1.73
N ASP A 77 -19.08 -8.75 0.62
CA ASP A 77 -17.79 -9.42 0.63
C ASP A 77 -16.70 -8.53 1.27
N LYS A 78 -16.00 -9.11 2.24
CA LYS A 78 -14.94 -8.45 2.99
C LYS A 78 -13.71 -8.16 2.12
N GLU A 79 -13.54 -8.87 1.00
CA GLU A 79 -12.42 -8.66 0.07
C GLU A 79 -12.36 -7.23 -0.49
N PHE A 80 -13.49 -6.53 -0.49
CA PHE A 80 -13.59 -5.13 -0.96
C PHE A 80 -13.40 -4.08 0.13
N VAL A 81 -12.91 -4.46 1.31
CA VAL A 81 -12.60 -3.48 2.37
C VAL A 81 -11.32 -2.73 2.02
N TYR A 82 -11.46 -1.42 1.88
CA TYR A 82 -10.36 -0.53 1.52
C TYR A 82 -9.52 -0.12 2.73
N GLY A 83 -8.21 -0.28 2.62
CA GLY A 83 -7.22 0.20 3.57
C GLY A 83 -6.00 0.77 2.84
N GLU A 84 -5.22 1.62 3.51
CA GLU A 84 -4.07 2.29 2.91
C GLU A 84 -2.82 2.16 3.79
N ILE A 85 -1.66 2.14 3.16
CA ILE A 85 -0.38 2.24 3.85
C ILE A 85 0.04 3.71 4.00
N ASP A 86 0.79 4.02 5.07
CA ASP A 86 1.47 5.31 5.24
C ASP A 86 2.63 5.42 4.24
N PHE A 87 2.87 6.62 3.69
CA PHE A 87 3.89 6.82 2.65
C PHE A 87 5.31 6.47 3.10
N LEU A 88 5.71 6.85 4.31
CA LEU A 88 7.05 6.52 4.82
C LEU A 88 7.17 5.01 5.12
N SER A 89 6.10 4.39 5.61
CA SER A 89 6.06 2.94 5.82
C SER A 89 6.15 2.20 4.48
N PHE A 90 5.48 2.70 3.44
CA PHE A 90 5.59 2.13 2.11
C PHE A 90 6.97 2.33 1.49
N TYR A 91 7.56 3.53 1.67
CA TYR A 91 8.93 3.80 1.25
C TYR A 91 9.90 2.76 1.83
N THR A 92 9.88 2.55 3.16
CA THR A 92 10.79 1.59 3.81
C THR A 92 10.56 0.14 3.39
N LEU A 93 9.33 -0.25 3.12
CA LEU A 93 9.02 -1.59 2.61
C LEU A 93 9.53 -1.79 1.20
N LEU A 94 9.26 -0.82 0.33
CA LEU A 94 9.67 -0.91 -1.06
C LEU A 94 11.20 -0.83 -1.19
N GLU A 95 11.87 0.01 -0.40
CA GLU A 95 13.32 0.10 -0.34
C GLU A 95 13.99 -1.26 -0.05
N ARG A 96 13.38 -2.10 0.82
CA ARG A 96 13.87 -3.44 1.14
C ARG A 96 13.85 -4.41 -0.05
N THR A 97 13.08 -4.10 -1.08
CA THR A 97 13.09 -4.86 -2.33
C THR A 97 14.23 -4.45 -3.26
N CYS A 98 15.04 -3.46 -2.88
CA CYS A 98 16.12 -2.89 -3.70
C CYS A 98 15.62 -2.52 -5.11
N PRO A 99 14.65 -1.58 -5.23
CA PRO A 99 14.08 -1.24 -6.54
C PRO A 99 15.10 -0.59 -7.44
N SER A 100 15.02 -0.89 -8.74
CA SER A 100 15.81 -0.26 -9.79
C SER A 100 14.94 0.53 -10.76
N THR A 101 15.56 1.42 -11.54
CA THR A 101 14.89 2.17 -12.61
C THR A 101 14.47 1.30 -13.78
N GLN A 102 14.80 0.02 -13.79
CA GLN A 102 14.40 -0.95 -14.81
C GLN A 102 13.23 -1.82 -14.35
N ASP A 103 12.84 -1.75 -13.07
CA ASP A 103 11.80 -2.60 -12.50
C ASP A 103 10.40 -2.15 -12.94
N VAL A 104 9.55 -3.13 -13.20
CA VAL A 104 8.10 -2.96 -13.38
C VAL A 104 7.41 -3.28 -12.05
N PHE A 105 6.73 -2.27 -11.49
CA PHE A 105 6.02 -2.37 -10.23
C PHE A 105 4.52 -2.56 -10.45
N TYR A 106 3.91 -3.49 -9.71
CA TYR A 106 2.46 -3.71 -9.67
C TYR A 106 1.90 -3.56 -8.26
N ASP A 107 0.77 -2.86 -8.15
CA ASP A 107 -0.06 -2.77 -6.94
C ASP A 107 -1.38 -3.52 -7.19
N LEU A 108 -1.54 -4.70 -6.57
CA LEU A 108 -2.70 -5.57 -6.75
C LEU A 108 -3.79 -5.21 -5.72
N GLY A 109 -4.85 -4.58 -6.18
CA GLY A 109 -5.83 -3.89 -5.35
C GLY A 109 -5.37 -2.47 -5.03
N SER A 110 -5.01 -1.70 -6.06
CA SER A 110 -4.31 -0.42 -5.91
C SER A 110 -5.14 0.70 -5.27
N GLY A 111 -6.45 0.50 -5.14
CA GLY A 111 -7.34 1.48 -4.54
C GLY A 111 -7.24 2.83 -5.23
N SER A 112 -6.93 3.88 -4.45
CA SER A 112 -6.74 5.23 -4.96
C SER A 112 -5.35 5.50 -5.56
N GLY A 113 -4.50 4.47 -5.69
CA GLY A 113 -3.21 4.52 -6.38
C GLY A 113 -2.01 4.94 -5.50
N LYS A 114 -2.10 4.90 -4.17
CA LYS A 114 -1.00 5.32 -3.28
C LYS A 114 0.30 4.57 -3.53
N GLY A 115 0.24 3.23 -3.63
CA GLY A 115 1.42 2.40 -3.91
C GLY A 115 2.05 2.75 -5.25
N VAL A 116 1.21 2.94 -6.27
CA VAL A 116 1.64 3.25 -7.64
C VAL A 116 2.41 4.57 -7.71
N PHE A 117 1.86 5.66 -7.16
CA PHE A 117 2.55 6.95 -7.11
C PHE A 117 3.81 6.89 -6.27
N SER A 118 3.78 6.17 -5.13
CA SER A 118 4.93 6.05 -4.24
C SER A 118 6.09 5.31 -4.89
N ALA A 119 5.84 4.19 -5.57
CA ALA A 119 6.87 3.44 -6.26
C ALA A 119 7.58 4.30 -7.31
N LEU A 120 6.83 5.07 -8.07
CA LEU A 120 7.39 5.92 -9.10
C LEU A 120 8.14 7.13 -8.54
N LEU A 121 7.52 7.90 -7.64
CA LEU A 121 8.12 9.11 -7.11
C LEU A 121 9.34 8.83 -6.24
N PHE A 122 9.31 7.81 -5.38
CA PHE A 122 10.45 7.50 -4.52
C PHE A 122 11.60 6.82 -5.27
N PHE A 123 11.31 5.84 -6.13
CA PHE A 123 12.32 4.93 -6.68
C PHE A 123 12.49 5.03 -8.19
N ASN A 124 11.68 5.84 -8.87
CA ASN A 124 11.79 6.08 -10.30
C ASN A 124 11.79 4.79 -11.15
N VAL A 125 10.96 3.83 -10.75
CA VAL A 125 10.81 2.53 -11.45
C VAL A 125 10.43 2.73 -12.93
N LYS A 126 10.72 1.75 -13.77
CA LYS A 126 10.46 1.80 -15.22
C LYS A 126 8.99 2.01 -15.54
N LYS A 127 8.10 1.32 -14.82
CA LYS A 127 6.65 1.40 -14.98
C LYS A 127 6.00 1.09 -13.62
N SER A 128 4.90 1.78 -13.32
CA SER A 128 4.12 1.56 -12.09
C SER A 128 2.66 1.38 -12.45
N ILE A 129 2.10 0.20 -12.14
CA ILE A 129 0.79 -0.23 -12.59
C ILE A 129 -0.07 -0.57 -11.38
N GLY A 130 -1.29 -0.02 -11.34
CA GLY A 130 -2.30 -0.36 -10.34
C GLY A 130 -3.46 -1.12 -10.96
N ILE A 131 -3.80 -2.27 -10.39
CA ILE A 131 -4.98 -3.05 -10.78
C ILE A 131 -6.01 -2.88 -9.68
N GLU A 132 -7.21 -2.37 -10.03
CA GLU A 132 -8.27 -2.11 -9.07
C GLU A 132 -9.63 -2.54 -9.63
N LEU A 133 -10.32 -3.38 -8.88
CA LEU A 133 -11.62 -3.95 -9.29
C LEU A 133 -12.77 -2.96 -9.08
N LEU A 134 -12.73 -2.13 -8.02
CA LEU A 134 -13.81 -1.18 -7.71
C LEU A 134 -13.77 0.05 -8.62
N PRO A 135 -14.75 0.24 -9.53
CA PRO A 135 -14.74 1.34 -10.50
C PRO A 135 -14.60 2.74 -9.88
N PRO A 136 -15.19 3.07 -8.69
CA PRO A 136 -15.02 4.39 -8.11
C PRO A 136 -13.59 4.65 -7.61
N LEU A 137 -12.85 3.63 -7.16
CA LEU A 137 -11.45 3.78 -6.75
C LEU A 137 -10.54 3.92 -7.98
N TYR A 138 -10.75 3.08 -9.00
CA TYR A 138 -10.10 3.23 -10.30
C TYR A 138 -10.30 4.62 -10.92
N LYS A 139 -11.53 5.15 -10.91
CA LYS A 139 -11.81 6.51 -11.39
C LYS A 139 -11.06 7.58 -10.58
N GLN A 140 -10.98 7.40 -9.26
CA GLN A 140 -10.24 8.33 -8.40
C GLN A 140 -8.74 8.30 -8.68
N SER A 141 -8.14 7.12 -8.92
CA SER A 141 -6.72 7.02 -9.24
C SER A 141 -6.39 7.72 -10.55
N ASN A 142 -7.21 7.57 -11.61
CA ASN A 142 -7.04 8.29 -12.88
C ASN A 142 -7.23 9.80 -12.73
N THR A 143 -8.29 10.25 -12.02
CA THR A 143 -8.48 11.69 -11.73
C THR A 143 -7.29 12.27 -10.96
N ARG A 144 -6.66 11.49 -10.07
CA ARG A 144 -5.47 11.91 -9.35
C ARG A 144 -4.25 12.01 -10.26
N LEU A 145 -4.11 11.07 -11.20
CA LEU A 145 -3.04 11.12 -12.21
C LEU A 145 -3.15 12.39 -13.06
N GLU A 146 -4.35 12.71 -13.55
CA GLU A 146 -4.61 13.95 -14.28
C GLU A 146 -4.23 15.20 -13.47
N LYS A 147 -4.67 15.26 -12.19
CA LYS A 147 -4.35 16.37 -11.28
C LYS A 147 -2.86 16.47 -10.97
N ALA A 148 -2.17 15.34 -10.78
CA ALA A 148 -0.73 15.33 -10.57
C ALA A 148 0.01 15.84 -11.79
N THR A 149 -0.37 15.40 -13.00
CA THR A 149 0.18 15.86 -14.26
C THR A 149 0.01 17.38 -14.42
N GLN A 150 -1.21 17.89 -14.22
CA GLN A 150 -1.50 19.33 -14.29
C GLN A 150 -0.68 20.13 -13.27
N ARG A 151 -0.59 19.65 -12.03
CA ARG A 151 0.21 20.27 -10.98
C ARG A 151 1.68 20.36 -11.36
N PHE A 152 2.26 19.27 -11.84
CA PHE A 152 3.68 19.22 -12.22
C PHE A 152 3.97 20.04 -13.48
N GLN A 153 3.00 20.29 -14.35
CA GLN A 153 3.11 21.26 -15.45
C GLN A 153 3.15 22.70 -14.98
N GLN A 154 2.48 23.03 -13.87
CA GLN A 154 2.29 24.40 -13.37
C GLN A 154 3.34 24.84 -12.35
N HIS A 155 4.09 23.92 -11.75
CA HIS A 155 5.05 24.20 -10.68
C HIS A 155 6.47 23.82 -11.11
N ASP A 156 7.29 24.80 -11.45
CA ASP A 156 8.66 24.62 -11.96
C ASP A 156 9.51 23.64 -11.12
N VAL A 157 9.41 23.73 -9.79
CA VAL A 157 10.16 22.87 -8.86
C VAL A 157 9.73 21.39 -8.94
N GLU A 158 8.51 21.11 -9.41
CA GLU A 158 7.95 19.76 -9.52
C GLU A 158 7.93 19.24 -10.96
N GLN A 159 8.36 20.05 -11.96
CA GLN A 159 8.38 19.63 -13.37
C GLN A 159 9.26 18.40 -13.64
N GLU A 160 10.29 18.17 -12.82
CA GLU A 160 11.13 16.97 -12.92
C GLU A 160 10.34 15.65 -12.79
N TYR A 161 9.15 15.69 -12.16
CA TYR A 161 8.28 14.51 -12.01
C TYR A 161 7.31 14.31 -13.17
N LEU A 162 7.18 15.26 -14.08
CA LEU A 162 6.22 15.19 -15.19
C LEU A 162 6.45 13.97 -16.12
N PRO A 163 7.69 13.65 -16.56
CA PRO A 163 7.93 12.47 -17.39
C PRO A 163 7.62 11.16 -16.67
N GLN A 164 7.59 11.18 -15.34
CA GLN A 164 7.26 10.00 -14.56
C GLN A 164 5.76 9.68 -14.65
N MET A 165 4.88 10.67 -14.81
CA MET A 165 3.43 10.45 -14.87
C MET A 165 3.01 9.60 -16.07
N GLU A 166 3.72 9.66 -17.19
CA GLU A 166 3.48 8.83 -18.38
C GLU A 166 3.74 7.33 -18.14
N ARG A 167 4.49 6.99 -17.08
CA ARG A 167 4.83 5.62 -16.70
C ARG A 167 3.87 5.03 -15.68
N ILE A 168 2.86 5.79 -15.25
CA ILE A 168 1.76 5.31 -14.41
C ILE A 168 0.63 4.77 -15.29
N GLN A 169 0.11 3.62 -14.90
CA GLN A 169 -1.07 3.04 -15.52
C GLN A 169 -2.03 2.50 -14.46
N PHE A 170 -3.31 2.77 -14.60
CA PHE A 170 -4.37 2.15 -13.79
C PHE A 170 -5.25 1.28 -14.68
N ILE A 171 -5.60 0.09 -14.18
CA ILE A 171 -6.41 -0.92 -14.86
C ILE A 171 -7.64 -1.21 -14.00
N ASN A 172 -8.84 -1.13 -14.60
CA ASN A 172 -10.05 -1.56 -13.92
C ASN A 172 -10.37 -3.00 -14.27
N ASP A 173 -9.78 -3.92 -13.53
CA ASP A 173 -9.94 -5.36 -13.70
C ASP A 173 -9.63 -6.09 -12.40
N SER A 174 -9.90 -7.40 -12.38
CA SER A 174 -9.41 -8.30 -11.35
C SER A 174 -7.94 -8.64 -11.58
N PHE A 175 -7.10 -8.56 -10.56
CA PHE A 175 -5.72 -9.03 -10.64
C PHE A 175 -5.63 -10.55 -10.92
N LEU A 176 -6.71 -11.30 -10.70
CA LEU A 176 -6.76 -12.71 -11.10
C LEU A 176 -6.85 -12.88 -12.62
N HIS A 177 -7.50 -11.95 -13.33
CA HIS A 177 -7.66 -12.01 -14.78
C HIS A 177 -6.55 -11.29 -15.53
N TYR A 178 -6.08 -10.15 -15.01
CA TYR A 178 -5.06 -9.34 -15.68
C TYR A 178 -3.69 -10.02 -15.64
N ASP A 179 -2.97 -10.01 -16.76
CA ASP A 179 -1.60 -10.52 -16.83
C ASP A 179 -0.59 -9.52 -16.26
N PHE A 180 0.14 -9.93 -15.23
CA PHE A 180 1.26 -9.21 -14.63
C PHE A 180 2.57 -10.02 -14.64
N GLY A 181 2.72 -10.91 -15.61
CA GLY A 181 3.89 -11.80 -15.73
C GLY A 181 5.23 -11.07 -15.93
N ASP A 182 5.20 -9.80 -16.36
CA ASP A 182 6.38 -8.94 -16.49
C ASP A 182 6.81 -8.26 -15.17
N ALA A 183 6.09 -8.49 -14.06
CA ALA A 183 6.37 -7.85 -12.79
C ALA A 183 7.76 -8.17 -12.23
N ASP A 184 8.47 -7.13 -11.79
CA ASP A 184 9.70 -7.23 -11.00
C ASP A 184 9.39 -7.09 -9.51
N ILE A 185 8.42 -6.21 -9.15
CA ILE A 185 7.99 -5.98 -7.79
C ILE A 185 6.47 -5.97 -7.76
N ILE A 186 5.90 -6.74 -6.84
CA ILE A 186 4.46 -6.74 -6.54
C ILE A 186 4.23 -6.27 -5.11
N TYR A 187 3.22 -5.44 -4.92
CA TYR A 187 2.61 -5.17 -3.61
C TYR A 187 1.18 -5.68 -3.60
N VAL A 188 0.79 -6.37 -2.53
CA VAL A 188 -0.59 -6.82 -2.32
C VAL A 188 -1.01 -6.67 -0.87
N ALA A 189 -2.08 -5.89 -0.64
CA ALA A 189 -2.73 -5.76 0.66
C ALA A 189 -3.69 -6.94 0.89
N ALA A 190 -3.16 -8.11 1.30
CA ALA A 190 -3.90 -9.36 1.36
C ALA A 190 -4.81 -9.53 2.60
N THR A 191 -5.01 -8.47 3.40
CA THR A 191 -5.71 -8.54 4.70
C THR A 191 -7.13 -9.09 4.59
N CYS A 192 -7.84 -8.75 3.55
CA CYS A 192 -9.25 -9.07 3.38
C CYS A 192 -9.52 -10.16 2.34
N LEU A 193 -8.51 -10.66 1.62
CA LEU A 193 -8.71 -11.68 0.59
C LEU A 193 -9.21 -13.00 1.19
N SER A 194 -10.17 -13.64 0.51
CA SER A 194 -10.63 -14.99 0.85
C SER A 194 -9.54 -16.03 0.59
N ASP A 195 -9.69 -17.23 1.17
CA ASP A 195 -8.72 -18.30 0.93
C ASP A 195 -8.70 -18.76 -0.53
N PRO A 196 -9.83 -18.90 -1.24
CA PRO A 196 -9.82 -19.21 -2.66
C PRO A 196 -9.07 -18.18 -3.49
N THR A 197 -9.42 -16.87 -3.35
CA THR A 197 -8.77 -15.76 -4.05
C THR A 197 -7.26 -15.72 -3.76
N TRP A 198 -6.89 -15.93 -2.50
CA TRP A 198 -5.49 -15.94 -2.08
C TRP A 198 -4.68 -17.08 -2.70
N ASN A 199 -5.24 -18.31 -2.69
CA ASN A 199 -4.57 -19.47 -3.26
C ASN A 199 -4.41 -19.35 -4.78
N GLU A 200 -5.41 -18.84 -5.48
CA GLU A 200 -5.34 -18.55 -6.92
C GLU A 200 -4.26 -17.51 -7.22
N LEU A 201 -4.21 -16.44 -6.43
CA LEU A 201 -3.19 -15.40 -6.57
C LEU A 201 -1.77 -15.95 -6.31
N ILE A 202 -1.58 -16.81 -5.29
CA ILE A 202 -0.29 -17.47 -5.05
C ILE A 202 0.13 -18.28 -6.27
N SER A 203 -0.78 -19.08 -6.83
CA SER A 203 -0.50 -19.91 -8.01
C SER A 203 -0.06 -19.05 -9.20
N LYS A 204 -0.72 -17.91 -9.39
CA LYS A 204 -0.38 -16.96 -10.45
C LYS A 204 0.99 -16.29 -10.21
N MET A 205 1.26 -15.85 -8.98
CA MET A 205 2.55 -15.26 -8.61
C MET A 205 3.71 -16.26 -8.65
N ALA A 206 3.46 -17.55 -8.45
CA ALA A 206 4.48 -18.59 -8.56
C ALA A 206 5.04 -18.73 -9.98
N GLY A 207 4.30 -18.29 -11.00
CA GLY A 207 4.74 -18.23 -12.40
C GLY A 207 5.57 -17.01 -12.78
N LEU A 208 5.86 -16.09 -11.84
CA LEU A 208 6.69 -14.93 -12.12
C LEU A 208 8.15 -15.32 -12.38
N LYS A 209 8.87 -14.44 -13.06
CA LYS A 209 10.30 -14.64 -13.34
C LYS A 209 11.13 -14.76 -12.06
N PRO A 210 12.18 -15.60 -12.04
CA PRO A 210 13.11 -15.68 -10.93
C PRO A 210 13.65 -14.30 -10.54
N GLY A 211 13.73 -14.06 -9.24
CA GLY A 211 14.17 -12.78 -8.69
C GLY A 211 13.05 -11.74 -8.49
N SER A 212 11.83 -11.97 -8.98
CA SER A 212 10.68 -11.10 -8.66
C SER A 212 10.42 -11.04 -7.16
N ARG A 213 10.06 -9.86 -6.65
CA ARG A 213 9.90 -9.56 -5.23
C ARG A 213 8.44 -9.22 -4.94
N ILE A 214 7.85 -9.86 -3.94
CA ILE A 214 6.45 -9.74 -3.59
C ILE A 214 6.34 -9.25 -2.15
N ILE A 215 5.73 -8.08 -1.93
CA ILE A 215 5.39 -7.51 -0.64
C ILE A 215 3.95 -7.90 -0.31
N VAL A 216 3.76 -8.61 0.80
CA VAL A 216 2.44 -9.10 1.25
C VAL A 216 2.15 -8.61 2.65
N THR A 217 0.94 -8.08 2.86
CA THR A 217 0.44 -7.76 4.20
C THR A 217 -0.43 -8.88 4.76
N THR A 218 -0.34 -9.10 6.07
CA THR A 218 -1.17 -10.01 6.89
C THR A 218 -0.99 -11.48 6.57
N ARG A 219 -1.20 -11.90 5.32
CA ARG A 219 -1.16 -13.30 4.91
C ARG A 219 0.26 -13.83 4.72
N MET A 220 0.40 -15.15 4.76
CA MET A 220 1.64 -15.87 4.45
C MET A 220 1.51 -16.65 3.15
N ILE A 221 2.61 -16.75 2.41
CA ILE A 221 2.73 -17.64 1.26
C ILE A 221 3.45 -18.92 1.72
N HIS A 222 2.79 -20.04 1.56
CA HIS A 222 3.33 -21.38 1.78
C HIS A 222 3.46 -22.09 0.43
N HIS A 223 4.53 -21.83 -0.28
CA HIS A 223 4.77 -22.42 -1.61
C HIS A 223 6.30 -22.48 -1.86
N GLU A 224 6.77 -23.55 -2.46
CA GLU A 224 8.21 -23.86 -2.65
C GLU A 224 8.96 -22.82 -3.50
N GLN A 225 8.29 -22.19 -4.45
CA GLN A 225 8.87 -21.16 -5.31
C GLN A 225 9.23 -19.85 -4.58
N PHE A 226 8.73 -19.65 -3.36
CA PHE A 226 8.91 -18.39 -2.63
C PHE A 226 9.93 -18.56 -1.51
N GLU A 227 10.89 -17.65 -1.46
CA GLU A 227 11.82 -17.45 -0.36
C GLU A 227 11.43 -16.22 0.43
N THR A 228 11.28 -16.34 1.76
CA THR A 228 11.04 -15.19 2.62
C THR A 228 12.33 -14.44 2.84
N VAL A 229 12.44 -13.21 2.33
CA VAL A 229 13.63 -12.36 2.48
C VAL A 229 13.47 -11.30 3.57
N TYR A 230 12.23 -11.01 3.99
CA TYR A 230 11.93 -10.10 5.10
C TYR A 230 10.62 -10.46 5.77
N GLN A 231 10.58 -10.29 7.10
CA GLN A 231 9.36 -10.32 7.90
C GLN A 231 9.41 -9.24 8.98
N GLY A 232 8.32 -8.48 9.12
CA GLY A 232 8.23 -7.40 10.10
C GLY A 232 6.79 -6.98 10.37
N ILE A 233 6.64 -5.91 11.16
CA ILE A 233 5.35 -5.28 11.46
C ILE A 233 5.43 -3.83 10.97
N GLU A 234 4.51 -3.42 10.11
CA GLU A 234 4.47 -2.08 9.55
C GLU A 234 3.17 -1.34 9.89
N LEU A 235 3.20 -0.01 9.78
CA LEU A 235 2.05 0.85 10.05
C LEU A 235 1.18 0.99 8.82
N MET A 236 -0.09 0.57 8.94
CA MET A 236 -1.14 0.77 7.96
C MET A 236 -2.21 1.73 8.50
N SER A 237 -3.12 2.19 7.66
CA SER A 237 -4.21 3.08 8.09
C SER A 237 -5.18 2.42 9.11
N TRP A 238 -5.17 1.09 9.18
CA TRP A 238 -5.98 0.31 10.12
C TRP A 238 -5.22 -0.20 11.34
N GLY A 239 -3.94 0.17 11.51
CA GLY A 239 -3.09 -0.24 12.64
C GLY A 239 -1.82 -0.96 12.22
N LEU A 240 -1.19 -1.62 13.19
CA LEU A 240 0.02 -2.41 12.96
C LEU A 240 -0.33 -3.72 12.24
N CYS A 241 0.40 -4.01 11.18
CA CYS A 241 0.14 -5.13 10.30
C CYS A 241 1.42 -5.95 10.05
N PRO A 242 1.37 -7.29 10.17
CA PRO A 242 2.46 -8.13 9.71
C PRO A 242 2.69 -7.96 8.21
N VAL A 243 3.95 -7.78 7.81
CA VAL A 243 4.34 -7.68 6.41
C VAL A 243 5.47 -8.67 6.14
N ARG A 244 5.44 -9.28 4.97
CA ARG A 244 6.51 -10.15 4.46
C ARG A 244 6.91 -9.73 3.07
N ILE A 245 8.18 -9.90 2.77
CA ILE A 245 8.71 -9.78 1.42
C ILE A 245 9.23 -11.15 1.01
N TYR A 246 8.74 -11.60 -0.12
CA TYR A 246 9.16 -12.84 -0.74
C TYR A 246 9.95 -12.55 -2.01
N LYS A 247 10.83 -13.46 -2.38
CA LYS A 247 11.54 -13.50 -3.65
C LYS A 247 11.22 -14.81 -4.36
N ILE A 248 10.96 -14.75 -5.67
CA ILE A 248 10.81 -15.95 -6.49
C ILE A 248 12.20 -16.58 -6.65
N LYS A 249 12.29 -17.89 -6.33
CA LYS A 249 13.50 -18.68 -6.48
C LYS A 249 13.86 -18.93 -7.96
N HIS A 250 15.08 -19.33 -8.16
CA HIS A 250 15.57 -19.79 -9.46
C HIS A 250 15.10 -21.19 -9.79
#